data_251185e6e880f1b26266c12462ef946a
#
_entry.id   251185e6e880f1b26266c12462ef946a
#
_cell.length_a   1.000
_cell.length_b   1.000
_cell.length_c   1.000
_cell.angle_alpha   90.00
_cell.angle_beta   90.00
_cell.angle_gamma   90.00
#
_symmetry.space_group_name_H-M   'P 1'
#
loop_
_entity.id
_entity.type
_entity.pdbx_description
1 polymer ?
#
loop_
_entity_poly.entity_id
_entity_poly.type
_entity_poly.pdbx_seq_one_letter_code
_entity_poly.pdbx_strand_id
1 'polypeptide(L)'
;VFPAGRGVVPVTGAAPVVAETGHIVGTLTVGIVTKPVAFEGKRKMSMAEQGIANLMMHVDSLIVIPNERLKLISQEKITLMNAFEAADNVLRQGVESISSLINVPAFINLDFADVRSIMKDAGFAHMGVGVAKGAGKAENAAKAAISSPLLETSIAGARGVIINITSSPDIGLDDVETAASMITQSAHPDANIIWGTAFDERLQDEMSITVVATGFESTPGVDEPIPAVVTPQRAPTRAAPAASPAATRPHPAPTPAPA
;
A
#
# COMPACT_ATOMS: atom_id res chain seq x y z
N VAL A 1 -12.02 1.89 -1.51
CA VAL A 1 -10.64 1.71 -1.99
C VAL A 1 -10.10 3.07 -2.40
N PHE A 2 -8.98 3.50 -1.82
CA PHE A 2 -8.32 4.77 -2.16
C PHE A 2 -6.98 4.49 -2.79
N PRO A 3 -6.81 4.71 -4.10
CA PRO A 3 -5.49 4.71 -4.71
C PRO A 3 -4.80 6.03 -4.33
N ALA A 4 -3.79 5.97 -3.48
CA ALA A 4 -2.92 7.10 -3.24
C ALA A 4 -1.82 7.09 -4.31
N GLY A 5 -2.08 7.83 -5.39
CA GLY A 5 -1.17 7.92 -6.53
C GLY A 5 0.18 8.57 -6.22
N ARG A 6 0.96 8.77 -7.26
CA ARG A 6 2.39 9.17 -7.41
C ARG A 6 2.99 10.20 -6.46
N GLY A 7 2.47 10.46 -5.30
CA GLY A 7 3.05 11.49 -4.43
C GLY A 7 3.04 11.12 -2.97
N VAL A 8 4.14 11.38 -2.30
CA VAL A 8 4.22 11.27 -0.83
C VAL A 8 3.18 12.18 -0.16
N VAL A 9 2.86 13.32 -0.79
CA VAL A 9 1.92 14.32 -0.24
C VAL A 9 0.47 13.81 -0.10
N PRO A 10 -0.14 13.10 -1.07
CA PRO A 10 -1.48 12.54 -0.88
C PRO A 10 -1.56 11.54 0.26
N VAL A 11 -0.54 10.68 0.42
CA VAL A 11 -0.51 9.65 1.47
C VAL A 11 -0.32 10.26 2.86
N THR A 12 0.49 11.31 2.98
CA THR A 12 0.76 11.98 4.26
C THR A 12 -0.29 13.01 4.66
N GLY A 13 -1.04 13.53 3.71
CA GLY A 13 -2.02 14.60 3.92
C GLY A 13 -3.47 14.16 3.86
N ALA A 14 -4.02 14.01 2.65
CA ALA A 14 -5.45 13.80 2.45
C ALA A 14 -5.92 12.37 2.73
N ALA A 15 -5.11 11.35 2.40
CA ALA A 15 -5.52 9.95 2.50
C ALA A 15 -5.89 9.52 3.94
N PRO A 16 -5.13 9.85 4.99
CA PRO A 16 -5.51 9.54 6.36
C PRO A 16 -6.85 10.16 6.78
N VAL A 17 -7.11 11.42 6.39
CA VAL A 17 -8.36 12.13 6.73
C VAL A 17 -9.57 11.47 6.06
N VAL A 18 -9.43 11.07 4.78
CA VAL A 18 -10.48 10.37 4.07
C VAL A 18 -10.71 8.97 4.66
N ALA A 19 -9.63 8.26 5.00
CA ALA A 19 -9.70 6.95 5.64
C ALA A 19 -10.39 7.03 7.02
N GLU A 20 -10.02 8.00 7.85
CA GLU A 20 -10.65 8.26 9.15
C GLU A 20 -12.16 8.51 9.00
N THR A 21 -12.56 9.31 8.00
CA THR A 21 -13.98 9.54 7.71
C THR A 21 -14.69 8.23 7.36
N GLY A 22 -14.07 7.38 6.53
CA GLY A 22 -14.60 6.06 6.18
C GLY A 22 -14.76 5.15 7.42
N HIS A 23 -13.78 5.15 8.28
CA HIS A 23 -13.79 4.37 9.52
C HIS A 23 -14.88 4.83 10.49
N ILE A 24 -15.06 6.15 10.68
CA ILE A 24 -16.13 6.73 11.51
C ILE A 24 -17.52 6.31 11.01
N VAL A 25 -17.72 6.25 9.70
CA VAL A 25 -19.00 5.82 9.10
C VAL A 25 -19.19 4.30 9.14
N GLY A 26 -18.17 3.53 9.57
CA GLY A 26 -18.23 2.07 9.68
C GLY A 26 -18.10 1.33 8.35
N THR A 27 -17.56 1.98 7.32
CA THR A 27 -17.29 1.35 6.01
C THR A 27 -15.98 0.60 6.03
N LEU A 28 -15.92 -0.55 5.34
CA LEU A 28 -14.66 -1.24 5.09
C LEU A 28 -13.72 -0.32 4.29
N THR A 29 -12.59 0.02 4.89
CA THR A 29 -11.62 0.95 4.31
C THR A 29 -10.32 0.22 3.98
N VAL A 30 -10.03 0.08 2.69
CA VAL A 30 -8.82 -0.56 2.18
C VAL A 30 -7.94 0.47 1.51
N GLY A 31 -6.70 0.61 1.97
CA GLY A 31 -5.69 1.47 1.39
C GLY A 31 -4.81 0.70 0.41
N ILE A 32 -4.49 1.32 -0.74
CA ILE A 32 -3.47 0.80 -1.67
C ILE A 32 -2.50 1.93 -1.96
N VAL A 33 -1.24 1.73 -1.62
CA VAL A 33 -0.19 2.74 -1.73
C VAL A 33 1.09 2.17 -2.33
N THR A 34 1.93 3.04 -2.88
CA THR A 34 3.25 2.65 -3.36
C THR A 34 4.36 3.25 -2.51
N LYS A 35 5.45 2.50 -2.31
CA LYS A 35 6.70 3.02 -1.76
C LYS A 35 7.58 3.61 -2.87
N PRO A 36 8.27 4.75 -2.62
CA PRO A 36 9.22 5.34 -3.56
C PRO A 36 10.34 4.35 -3.91
N VAL A 37 10.98 4.59 -5.06
CA VAL A 37 12.18 3.85 -5.46
C VAL A 37 13.41 4.43 -4.75
N ALA A 38 14.42 3.59 -4.46
CA ALA A 38 15.60 3.99 -3.69
C ALA A 38 16.33 5.23 -4.26
N PHE A 39 16.35 5.40 -5.59
CA PHE A 39 16.99 6.56 -6.23
C PHE A 39 16.27 7.89 -5.97
N GLU A 40 15.01 7.89 -5.53
CA GLU A 40 14.27 9.12 -5.18
C GLU A 40 14.78 9.78 -3.89
N GLY A 41 15.60 9.06 -3.13
CA GLY A 41 16.32 9.56 -1.98
C GLY A 41 15.69 9.23 -0.64
N LYS A 42 16.54 9.18 0.39
CA LYS A 42 16.19 8.78 1.75
C LYS A 42 15.07 9.64 2.37
N ARG A 43 15.03 10.93 2.05
CA ARG A 43 14.00 11.83 2.58
C ARG A 43 12.61 11.44 2.13
N LYS A 44 12.44 11.12 0.84
CA LYS A 44 11.13 10.67 0.32
C LYS A 44 10.74 9.31 0.91
N MET A 45 11.69 8.39 1.08
CA MET A 45 11.43 7.11 1.70
C MET A 45 10.94 7.27 3.15
N SER A 46 11.65 8.06 3.96
CA SER A 46 11.24 8.33 5.36
C SER A 46 9.85 9.00 5.44
N MET A 47 9.55 9.94 4.54
CA MET A 47 8.22 10.56 4.48
C MET A 47 7.14 9.54 4.08
N ALA A 48 7.45 8.62 3.15
CA ALA A 48 6.52 7.58 2.75
C ALA A 48 6.25 6.60 3.89
N GLU A 49 7.27 6.19 4.62
CA GLU A 49 7.13 5.30 5.80
C GLU A 49 6.28 5.95 6.90
N GLN A 50 6.49 7.22 7.19
CA GLN A 50 5.65 7.97 8.12
C GLN A 50 4.19 8.08 7.65
N GLY A 51 4.00 8.30 6.34
CA GLY A 51 2.67 8.35 5.73
C GLY A 51 1.94 7.01 5.79
N ILE A 52 2.65 5.91 5.53
CA ILE A 52 2.15 4.54 5.63
C ILE A 52 1.75 4.22 7.07
N ALA A 53 2.61 4.51 8.04
CA ALA A 53 2.33 4.30 9.46
C ALA A 53 1.10 5.11 9.93
N ASN A 54 0.95 6.34 9.48
CA ASN A 54 -0.20 7.16 9.80
C ASN A 54 -1.49 6.64 9.13
N LEU A 55 -1.42 6.26 7.85
CA LEU A 55 -2.59 5.73 7.12
C LEU A 55 -3.08 4.40 7.73
N MET A 56 -2.15 3.56 8.17
CA MET A 56 -2.43 2.27 8.78
C MET A 56 -3.35 2.35 10.00
N MET A 57 -3.31 3.45 10.75
CA MET A 57 -4.18 3.67 11.92
C MET A 57 -5.64 3.96 11.55
N HIS A 58 -5.93 4.22 10.27
CA HIS A 58 -7.24 4.66 9.80
C HIS A 58 -7.86 3.73 8.74
N VAL A 59 -7.18 2.64 8.40
CA VAL A 59 -7.68 1.65 7.41
C VAL A 59 -7.79 0.27 8.04
N ASP A 60 -8.71 -0.55 7.53
CA ASP A 60 -8.85 -1.96 7.95
C ASP A 60 -7.73 -2.82 7.35
N SER A 61 -7.35 -2.53 6.10
CA SER A 61 -6.26 -3.21 5.39
C SER A 61 -5.46 -2.22 4.57
N LEU A 62 -4.14 -2.41 4.52
CA LEU A 62 -3.23 -1.59 3.74
C LEU A 62 -2.33 -2.44 2.84
N ILE A 63 -2.52 -2.31 1.54
CA ILE A 63 -1.65 -2.93 0.53
C ILE A 63 -0.55 -1.94 0.19
N VAL A 64 0.70 -2.33 0.43
CA VAL A 64 1.87 -1.52 0.13
C VAL A 64 2.64 -2.15 -1.02
N ILE A 65 2.79 -1.40 -2.12
CA ILE A 65 3.47 -1.86 -3.33
C ILE A 65 4.87 -1.24 -3.39
N PRO A 66 5.94 -2.05 -3.25
CA PRO A 66 7.30 -1.54 -3.36
C PRO A 66 7.66 -1.30 -4.83
N ASN A 67 7.74 -0.03 -5.27
CA ASN A 67 8.09 0.31 -6.64
C ASN A 67 9.45 -0.25 -7.09
N GLU A 68 10.38 -0.47 -6.16
CA GLU A 68 11.68 -1.10 -6.45
C GLU A 68 11.52 -2.49 -7.06
N ARG A 69 10.49 -3.25 -6.64
CA ARG A 69 10.23 -4.62 -7.11
C ARG A 69 9.52 -4.67 -8.46
N LEU A 70 8.94 -3.56 -8.91
CA LEU A 70 8.33 -3.48 -10.25
C LEU A 70 9.34 -3.76 -11.37
N LYS A 71 10.62 -3.48 -11.12
CA LYS A 71 11.71 -3.81 -12.03
C LYS A 71 11.85 -5.31 -12.32
N LEU A 72 11.39 -6.14 -11.39
CA LEU A 72 11.49 -7.60 -11.50
C LEU A 72 10.31 -8.22 -12.24
N ILE A 73 9.22 -7.49 -12.41
CA ILE A 73 7.98 -7.97 -13.07
C ILE A 73 8.00 -7.64 -14.56
N SER A 74 8.60 -6.52 -14.93
CA SER A 74 8.65 -6.09 -16.32
C SER A 74 9.60 -6.97 -17.12
N GLN A 75 9.10 -7.54 -18.22
CA GLN A 75 9.92 -8.26 -19.19
C GLN A 75 10.75 -7.33 -20.09
N GLU A 76 10.44 -6.04 -20.09
CA GLU A 76 11.13 -5.02 -20.86
C GLU A 76 12.14 -4.24 -20.00
N LYS A 77 13.14 -3.65 -20.64
CA LYS A 77 14.06 -2.74 -19.96
C LYS A 77 13.28 -1.58 -19.35
N ILE A 78 13.29 -1.51 -18.01
CA ILE A 78 12.64 -0.41 -17.30
C ILE A 78 13.44 0.87 -17.50
N THR A 79 12.80 1.83 -18.17
CA THR A 79 13.22 3.22 -18.24
C THR A 79 12.54 4.01 -17.12
N LEU A 80 13.01 5.21 -16.85
CA LEU A 80 12.37 6.05 -15.82
C LEU A 80 10.90 6.36 -16.18
N MET A 81 10.58 6.44 -17.48
CA MET A 81 9.23 6.75 -17.95
C MET A 81 8.28 5.57 -17.74
N ASN A 82 8.64 4.36 -18.19
CA ASN A 82 7.77 3.20 -18.07
C ASN A 82 7.72 2.61 -16.63
N ALA A 83 8.68 2.95 -15.75
CA ALA A 83 8.63 2.57 -14.35
C ALA A 83 7.42 3.17 -13.61
N PHE A 84 7.08 4.42 -13.93
CA PHE A 84 5.90 5.06 -13.36
C PHE A 84 4.59 4.50 -13.94
N GLU A 85 4.58 4.20 -15.24
CA GLU A 85 3.44 3.53 -15.88
C GLU A 85 3.20 2.12 -15.29
N ALA A 86 4.28 1.38 -15.03
CA ALA A 86 4.19 0.08 -14.35
C ALA A 86 3.59 0.22 -12.94
N ALA A 87 4.02 1.24 -12.17
CA ALA A 87 3.46 1.50 -10.84
C ALA A 87 1.96 1.84 -10.91
N ASP A 88 1.56 2.70 -11.84
CA ASP A 88 0.15 3.07 -12.04
C ASP A 88 -0.69 1.86 -12.47
N ASN A 89 -0.16 1.00 -13.34
CA ASN A 89 -0.84 -0.22 -13.77
C ASN A 89 -1.06 -1.19 -12.62
N VAL A 90 -0.06 -1.38 -11.75
CA VAL A 90 -0.19 -2.27 -10.59
C VAL A 90 -1.18 -1.70 -9.57
N LEU A 91 -1.16 -0.38 -9.30
CA LEU A 91 -2.16 0.28 -8.47
C LEU A 91 -3.56 0.10 -9.04
N ARG A 92 -3.74 0.31 -10.35
CA ARG A 92 -5.02 0.11 -11.04
C ARG A 92 -5.49 -1.33 -10.91
N GLN A 93 -4.63 -2.32 -11.18
CA GLN A 93 -4.96 -3.73 -11.02
C GLN A 93 -5.37 -4.07 -9.58
N GLY A 94 -4.68 -3.53 -8.58
CA GLY A 94 -5.04 -3.74 -7.17
C GLY A 94 -6.44 -3.20 -6.85
N VAL A 95 -6.77 -1.99 -7.32
CA VAL A 95 -8.10 -1.40 -7.14
C VAL A 95 -9.16 -2.16 -7.91
N GLU A 96 -8.91 -2.46 -9.17
CA GLU A 96 -9.83 -3.20 -10.04
C GLU A 96 -10.10 -4.60 -9.49
N SER A 97 -9.08 -5.30 -9.00
CA SER A 97 -9.22 -6.66 -8.46
C SER A 97 -10.17 -6.69 -7.26
N ILE A 98 -10.08 -5.73 -6.34
CA ILE A 98 -10.97 -5.68 -5.18
C ILE A 98 -12.36 -5.16 -5.58
N SER A 99 -12.41 -4.15 -6.46
CA SER A 99 -13.67 -3.55 -6.88
C SER A 99 -14.49 -4.47 -7.77
N SER A 100 -13.85 -5.21 -8.68
CA SER A 100 -14.55 -6.14 -9.58
C SER A 100 -15.20 -7.29 -8.83
N LEU A 101 -14.58 -7.79 -7.77
CA LEU A 101 -15.16 -8.85 -6.94
C LEU A 101 -16.51 -8.45 -6.31
N ILE A 102 -16.71 -7.15 -6.09
CA ILE A 102 -17.92 -6.63 -5.44
C ILE A 102 -18.95 -6.14 -6.46
N ASN A 103 -18.48 -5.50 -7.56
CA ASN A 103 -19.36 -4.72 -8.44
C ASN A 103 -19.69 -5.39 -9.77
N VAL A 104 -18.86 -6.33 -10.22
CA VAL A 104 -19.04 -6.96 -11.53
C VAL A 104 -19.83 -8.25 -11.38
N PRO A 105 -20.96 -8.41 -12.09
CA PRO A 105 -21.65 -9.69 -12.18
C PRO A 105 -20.67 -10.74 -12.76
N ALA A 106 -20.27 -11.67 -11.96
CA ALA A 106 -19.34 -12.74 -12.34
C ALA A 106 -20.06 -14.08 -12.31
N PHE A 107 -19.48 -15.10 -12.92
CA PHE A 107 -20.02 -16.46 -12.88
C PHE A 107 -19.99 -17.02 -11.45
N ILE A 108 -19.02 -16.56 -10.65
CA ILE A 108 -18.92 -16.83 -9.22
C ILE A 108 -18.84 -15.46 -8.55
N ASN A 109 -19.99 -15.02 -8.04
CA ASN A 109 -20.08 -13.77 -7.25
C ASN A 109 -19.67 -14.04 -5.82
N LEU A 110 -18.76 -13.19 -5.35
CA LEU A 110 -18.45 -13.11 -3.93
C LEU A 110 -19.45 -12.23 -3.22
N ASP A 111 -19.86 -12.63 -2.04
CA ASP A 111 -20.60 -11.74 -1.15
C ASP A 111 -19.62 -10.69 -0.56
N PHE A 112 -20.10 -9.45 -0.48
CA PHE A 112 -19.35 -8.39 0.22
C PHE A 112 -18.99 -8.76 1.66
N ALA A 113 -19.83 -9.57 2.31
CA ALA A 113 -19.57 -10.08 3.64
C ALA A 113 -18.30 -10.94 3.70
N ASP A 114 -18.04 -11.73 2.66
CA ASP A 114 -16.86 -12.58 2.57
C ASP A 114 -15.59 -11.75 2.43
N VAL A 115 -15.58 -10.79 1.49
CA VAL A 115 -14.46 -9.86 1.31
C VAL A 115 -14.20 -9.09 2.61
N ARG A 116 -15.27 -8.63 3.28
CA ARG A 116 -15.17 -7.95 4.56
C ARG A 116 -14.55 -8.82 5.64
N SER A 117 -14.87 -10.12 5.69
CA SER A 117 -14.34 -11.05 6.69
C SER A 117 -12.82 -11.23 6.60
N ILE A 118 -12.25 -11.10 5.40
CA ILE A 118 -10.81 -11.21 5.16
C ILE A 118 -10.09 -9.89 5.34
N MET A 119 -10.71 -8.78 4.95
CA MET A 119 -10.04 -7.47 4.86
C MET A 119 -10.23 -6.59 6.09
N LYS A 120 -11.27 -6.87 6.93
CA LYS A 120 -11.54 -6.06 8.11
C LYS A 120 -10.49 -6.32 9.19
N ASP A 121 -9.90 -5.23 9.69
CA ASP A 121 -8.88 -5.25 10.75
C ASP A 121 -7.69 -6.19 10.43
N ALA A 122 -7.44 -6.44 9.13
CA ALA A 122 -6.42 -7.40 8.69
C ALA A 122 -5.00 -6.81 8.64
N GLY A 123 -4.87 -5.50 8.79
CA GLY A 123 -3.57 -4.86 8.85
C GLY A 123 -2.86 -4.80 7.51
N PHE A 124 -1.58 -5.17 7.45
CA PHE A 124 -0.84 -5.21 6.20
C PHE A 124 -1.33 -6.35 5.31
N ALA A 125 -1.52 -6.03 4.04
CA ALA A 125 -1.85 -6.98 2.99
C ALA A 125 -0.78 -6.93 1.88
N HIS A 126 -0.50 -8.08 1.30
CA HIS A 126 0.41 -8.21 0.17
C HIS A 126 -0.36 -8.60 -1.07
N MET A 127 0.09 -8.10 -2.22
CA MET A 127 -0.54 -8.39 -3.50
C MET A 127 0.45 -9.04 -4.45
N GLY A 128 0.03 -10.14 -5.09
CA GLY A 128 0.75 -10.77 -6.18
C GLY A 128 -0.06 -10.71 -7.46
N VAL A 129 0.61 -10.50 -8.58
CA VAL A 129 -0.01 -10.50 -9.91
C VAL A 129 0.75 -11.46 -10.81
N GLY A 130 0.01 -12.30 -11.51
CA GLY A 130 0.54 -13.20 -12.52
C GLY A 130 -0.28 -13.14 -13.79
N VAL A 131 0.39 -13.03 -14.93
CA VAL A 131 -0.24 -12.99 -16.24
C VAL A 131 0.39 -14.05 -17.14
N ALA A 132 -0.43 -14.81 -17.84
CA ALA A 132 0.04 -15.79 -18.82
C ALA A 132 -0.91 -15.93 -20.00
N LYS A 133 -0.38 -16.39 -21.13
CA LYS A 133 -1.08 -16.58 -22.40
C LYS A 133 -0.90 -17.99 -22.92
N GLY A 134 -1.87 -18.46 -23.73
CA GLY A 134 -1.80 -19.70 -24.44
C GLY A 134 -1.99 -20.96 -23.60
N ALA A 135 -1.49 -22.09 -24.09
CA ALA A 135 -1.62 -23.37 -23.40
C ALA A 135 -0.96 -23.35 -22.01
N GLY A 136 -1.68 -23.82 -20.98
CA GLY A 136 -1.19 -23.82 -19.60
C GLY A 136 -1.21 -22.44 -18.94
N LYS A 137 -1.97 -21.48 -19.48
CA LYS A 137 -2.09 -20.10 -18.94
C LYS A 137 -2.51 -20.10 -17.47
N ALA A 138 -3.40 -20.99 -17.06
CA ALA A 138 -3.87 -21.11 -15.68
C ALA A 138 -2.73 -21.42 -14.70
N GLU A 139 -1.97 -22.47 -14.99
CA GLU A 139 -0.83 -22.88 -14.15
C GLU A 139 0.27 -21.83 -14.13
N ASN A 140 0.62 -21.27 -15.29
CA ASN A 140 1.67 -20.29 -15.41
C ASN A 140 1.29 -18.96 -14.73
N ALA A 141 0.05 -18.50 -14.89
CA ALA A 141 -0.43 -17.29 -14.22
C ALA A 141 -0.50 -17.48 -12.70
N ALA A 142 -0.99 -18.64 -12.22
CA ALA A 142 -1.01 -18.96 -10.79
C ALA A 142 0.41 -18.98 -10.19
N LYS A 143 1.36 -19.66 -10.83
CA LYS A 143 2.77 -19.67 -10.42
C LYS A 143 3.35 -18.26 -10.38
N ALA A 144 3.11 -17.47 -11.42
CA ALA A 144 3.60 -16.08 -11.49
C ALA A 144 2.98 -15.23 -10.38
N ALA A 145 1.70 -15.39 -10.06
CA ALA A 145 1.03 -14.66 -8.99
C ALA A 145 1.60 -15.01 -7.61
N ILE A 146 1.79 -16.30 -7.31
CA ILE A 146 2.33 -16.79 -6.03
C ILE A 146 3.81 -16.38 -5.86
N SER A 147 4.57 -16.41 -6.96
CA SER A 147 5.99 -16.04 -6.97
C SER A 147 6.22 -14.57 -7.29
N SER A 148 5.17 -13.76 -7.31
CA SER A 148 5.25 -12.35 -7.68
C SER A 148 6.22 -11.61 -6.76
N PRO A 149 7.18 -10.85 -7.30
CA PRO A 149 8.06 -10.02 -6.48
C PRO A 149 7.34 -8.96 -5.65
N LEU A 150 6.07 -8.67 -5.97
CA LEU A 150 5.23 -7.74 -5.19
C LEU A 150 4.82 -8.33 -3.84
N LEU A 151 4.77 -9.64 -3.71
CA LEU A 151 4.61 -10.31 -2.43
C LEU A 151 5.92 -10.14 -1.66
N GLU A 152 5.88 -9.42 -0.55
CA GLU A 152 7.07 -9.26 0.31
C GLU A 152 7.36 -10.53 1.11
N THR A 153 6.32 -11.33 1.34
CA THR A 153 6.35 -12.58 2.09
C THR A 153 5.70 -13.71 1.30
N SER A 154 5.98 -14.94 1.68
CA SER A 154 5.28 -16.11 1.12
C SER A 154 3.81 -16.11 1.54
N ILE A 155 2.91 -16.45 0.62
CA ILE A 155 1.47 -16.60 0.94
C ILE A 155 1.19 -17.74 1.94
N ALA A 156 2.16 -18.63 2.18
CA ALA A 156 2.04 -19.73 3.15
C ALA A 156 1.79 -19.24 4.60
N GLY A 157 2.12 -17.99 4.92
CA GLY A 157 1.83 -17.38 6.22
C GLY A 157 0.51 -16.60 6.28
N ALA A 158 -0.21 -16.48 5.16
CA ALA A 158 -1.45 -15.71 5.09
C ALA A 158 -2.62 -16.50 5.66
N ARG A 159 -3.41 -15.88 6.51
CA ARG A 159 -4.65 -16.45 7.07
C ARG A 159 -5.89 -16.07 6.25
N GLY A 160 -5.82 -15.04 5.44
CA GLY A 160 -6.84 -14.63 4.51
C GLY A 160 -6.27 -14.46 3.10
N VAL A 161 -6.90 -15.03 2.10
CA VAL A 161 -6.46 -14.93 0.70
C VAL A 161 -7.66 -14.63 -0.19
N ILE A 162 -7.54 -13.58 -0.97
CA ILE A 162 -8.50 -13.24 -2.02
C ILE A 162 -7.83 -13.50 -3.36
N ILE A 163 -8.49 -14.27 -4.23
CA ILE A 163 -8.02 -14.61 -5.56
C ILE A 163 -8.99 -14.01 -6.57
N ASN A 164 -8.50 -13.15 -7.44
CA ASN A 164 -9.24 -12.61 -8.56
C ASN A 164 -8.66 -13.16 -9.87
N ILE A 165 -9.46 -13.91 -10.61
CA ILE A 165 -9.08 -14.48 -11.92
C ILE A 165 -9.80 -13.67 -13.00
N THR A 166 -9.04 -12.94 -13.81
CA THR A 166 -9.57 -12.19 -14.95
C THR A 166 -9.12 -12.86 -16.25
N SER A 167 -10.06 -13.17 -17.11
CA SER A 167 -9.78 -13.84 -18.40
C SER A 167 -10.84 -13.48 -19.44
N SER A 168 -10.63 -13.95 -20.67
CA SER A 168 -11.66 -13.92 -21.72
C SER A 168 -12.88 -14.77 -21.33
N PRO A 169 -14.08 -14.50 -21.89
CA PRO A 169 -15.31 -15.25 -21.56
C PRO A 169 -15.30 -16.73 -21.93
N ASP A 170 -14.37 -17.15 -22.78
CA ASP A 170 -14.19 -18.53 -23.26
C ASP A 170 -13.28 -19.40 -22.39
N ILE A 171 -12.96 -18.94 -21.17
CA ILE A 171 -12.12 -19.69 -20.24
C ILE A 171 -12.78 -21.01 -19.83
N GLY A 172 -12.01 -22.09 -19.80
CA GLY A 172 -12.44 -23.38 -19.30
C GLY A 172 -12.62 -23.38 -17.78
N LEU A 173 -13.61 -24.12 -17.29
CA LEU A 173 -13.78 -24.31 -15.85
C LEU A 173 -12.57 -25.00 -15.23
N ASP A 174 -11.97 -25.94 -15.96
CA ASP A 174 -10.77 -26.69 -15.54
C ASP A 174 -9.56 -25.74 -15.33
N ASP A 175 -9.44 -24.67 -16.13
CA ASP A 175 -8.40 -23.67 -15.99
C ASP A 175 -8.57 -22.88 -14.68
N VAL A 176 -9.80 -22.49 -14.36
CA VAL A 176 -10.12 -21.78 -13.12
C VAL A 176 -9.85 -22.67 -11.91
N GLU A 177 -10.27 -23.92 -11.95
CA GLU A 177 -10.05 -24.90 -10.88
C GLU A 177 -8.56 -25.18 -10.67
N THR A 178 -7.80 -25.35 -11.75
CA THR A 178 -6.35 -25.53 -11.70
C THR A 178 -5.66 -24.36 -11.02
N ALA A 179 -5.96 -23.14 -11.44
CA ALA A 179 -5.38 -21.93 -10.87
C ALA A 179 -5.72 -21.78 -9.38
N ALA A 180 -7.00 -21.92 -9.03
CA ALA A 180 -7.47 -21.83 -7.65
C ALA A 180 -6.84 -22.88 -6.74
N SER A 181 -6.77 -24.15 -7.20
CA SER A 181 -6.16 -25.25 -6.44
C SER A 181 -4.68 -25.02 -6.16
N MET A 182 -3.92 -24.53 -7.14
CA MET A 182 -2.48 -24.23 -6.97
C MET A 182 -2.24 -23.17 -5.92
N ILE A 183 -3.03 -22.10 -5.93
CA ILE A 183 -2.90 -21.01 -4.98
C ILE A 183 -3.31 -21.49 -3.59
N THR A 184 -4.40 -22.23 -3.49
CA THR A 184 -4.90 -22.83 -2.24
C THR A 184 -3.85 -23.73 -1.59
N GLN A 185 -3.19 -24.59 -2.36
CA GLN A 185 -2.13 -25.47 -1.85
C GLN A 185 -0.89 -24.70 -1.37
N SER A 186 -0.69 -23.47 -1.83
CA SER A 186 0.43 -22.63 -1.46
C SER A 186 0.14 -21.72 -0.26
N ALA A 187 -1.14 -21.60 0.14
CA ALA A 187 -1.57 -20.81 1.28
C ALA A 187 -1.47 -21.61 2.60
N HIS A 188 -1.72 -20.94 3.74
CA HIS A 188 -1.79 -21.63 5.02
C HIS A 188 -2.96 -22.64 5.02
N PRO A 189 -2.82 -23.84 5.64
CA PRO A 189 -3.89 -24.85 5.67
C PRO A 189 -5.22 -24.36 6.25
N ASP A 190 -5.14 -23.44 7.24
CA ASP A 190 -6.31 -22.83 7.89
C ASP A 190 -6.69 -21.48 7.28
N ALA A 191 -6.14 -21.13 6.12
CA ALA A 191 -6.45 -19.87 5.47
C ALA A 191 -7.91 -19.80 5.01
N ASN A 192 -8.56 -18.69 5.26
CA ASN A 192 -9.84 -18.37 4.63
C ASN A 192 -9.58 -17.88 3.20
N ILE A 193 -9.93 -18.70 2.21
CA ILE A 193 -9.64 -18.42 0.80
C ILE A 193 -10.94 -18.13 0.06
N ILE A 194 -10.98 -16.98 -0.56
CA ILE A 194 -12.11 -16.53 -1.36
C ILE A 194 -11.60 -16.28 -2.77
N TRP A 195 -12.32 -16.77 -3.77
CA TRP A 195 -11.97 -16.57 -5.16
C TRP A 195 -13.17 -16.13 -5.99
N GLY A 196 -12.91 -15.27 -6.95
CA GLY A 196 -13.89 -14.81 -7.90
C GLY A 196 -13.32 -14.69 -9.30
N THR A 197 -14.19 -14.66 -10.28
CA THR A 197 -13.82 -14.50 -11.68
C THR A 197 -14.35 -13.20 -12.23
N ALA A 198 -13.58 -12.54 -13.08
CA ALA A 198 -13.99 -11.39 -13.85
C ALA A 198 -13.72 -11.66 -15.34
N PHE A 199 -14.56 -11.16 -16.22
CA PHE A 199 -14.35 -11.28 -17.66
C PHE A 199 -13.92 -9.97 -18.26
N ASP A 200 -12.90 -10.02 -19.12
CA ASP A 200 -12.44 -8.88 -19.90
C ASP A 200 -12.28 -9.33 -21.37
N GLU A 201 -13.15 -8.85 -22.24
CA GLU A 201 -13.14 -9.17 -23.67
C GLU A 201 -11.86 -8.71 -24.40
N ARG A 202 -11.08 -7.83 -23.77
CA ARG A 202 -9.79 -7.36 -24.31
C ARG A 202 -8.69 -8.41 -24.15
N LEU A 203 -8.86 -9.34 -23.22
CA LEU A 203 -7.91 -10.43 -22.99
C LEU A 203 -8.19 -11.55 -24.01
N GLN A 204 -7.32 -11.64 -25.03
CA GLN A 204 -7.39 -12.71 -26.01
C GLN A 204 -6.43 -13.83 -25.61
N ASP A 205 -6.97 -15.00 -25.23
CA ASP A 205 -6.20 -16.17 -24.78
C ASP A 205 -5.22 -15.88 -23.63
N GLU A 206 -5.55 -14.87 -22.83
CA GLU A 206 -4.75 -14.41 -21.70
C GLU A 206 -5.52 -14.58 -20.40
N MET A 207 -4.82 -14.96 -19.34
CA MET A 207 -5.33 -15.03 -17.97
C MET A 207 -4.48 -14.15 -17.07
N SER A 208 -5.13 -13.29 -16.31
CA SER A 208 -4.52 -12.48 -15.26
C SER A 208 -5.05 -12.93 -13.90
N ILE A 209 -4.17 -13.25 -12.99
CA ILE A 209 -4.52 -13.67 -11.62
C ILE A 209 -3.93 -12.66 -10.66
N THR A 210 -4.79 -12.08 -9.82
CA THR A 210 -4.37 -11.23 -8.71
C THR A 210 -4.68 -11.94 -7.40
N VAL A 211 -3.66 -12.08 -6.57
CA VAL A 211 -3.78 -12.65 -5.23
C VAL A 211 -3.57 -11.55 -4.22
N VAL A 212 -4.49 -11.36 -3.29
CA VAL A 212 -4.34 -10.47 -2.13
C VAL A 212 -4.30 -11.33 -0.88
N ALA A 213 -3.18 -11.29 -0.18
CA ALA A 213 -2.92 -12.09 1.01
C ALA A 213 -2.88 -11.19 2.25
N THR A 214 -3.58 -11.60 3.31
CA THR A 214 -3.75 -10.84 4.55
C THR A 214 -3.54 -11.72 5.78
N GLY A 215 -3.52 -11.12 6.96
CA GLY A 215 -3.48 -11.86 8.23
C GLY A 215 -2.17 -12.59 8.46
N PHE A 216 -1.07 -12.01 8.02
CA PHE A 216 0.27 -12.53 8.34
C PHE A 216 0.52 -12.39 9.84
N GLU A 217 1.06 -13.42 10.47
CA GLU A 217 1.55 -13.28 11.83
C GLU A 217 2.68 -12.27 11.83
N SER A 218 2.56 -11.24 12.68
CA SER A 218 3.60 -10.24 12.84
C SER A 218 4.89 -10.94 13.23
N THR A 219 5.86 -11.01 12.32
CA THR A 219 7.19 -11.49 12.67
C THR A 219 7.78 -10.45 13.63
N PRO A 220 8.16 -10.81 14.86
CA PRO A 220 8.77 -9.85 15.79
C PRO A 220 10.09 -9.36 15.18
N GLY A 221 10.08 -8.15 14.62
CA GLY A 221 11.27 -7.55 14.00
C GLY A 221 10.98 -6.50 12.94
N VAL A 222 9.75 -6.39 12.43
CA VAL A 222 9.38 -5.36 11.44
C VAL A 222 8.35 -4.37 12.01
N ASP A 223 7.67 -4.72 13.10
CA ASP A 223 6.63 -3.91 13.77
C ASP A 223 7.09 -3.31 15.11
N GLU A 224 8.37 -3.04 15.32
CA GLU A 224 8.68 -2.10 16.40
C GLU A 224 8.12 -0.73 16.00
N PRO A 225 7.12 -0.21 16.76
CA PRO A 225 6.69 1.16 16.55
C PRO A 225 7.92 2.04 16.72
N ILE A 226 8.29 2.75 15.65
CA ILE A 226 9.37 3.74 15.69
C ILE A 226 9.07 4.60 16.92
N PRO A 227 9.96 4.65 17.92
CA PRO A 227 9.71 5.40 19.14
C PRO A 227 9.37 6.83 18.70
N ALA A 228 8.19 7.29 19.11
CA ALA A 228 7.74 8.64 18.83
C ALA A 228 8.91 9.57 19.12
N VAL A 229 9.40 10.29 18.12
CA VAL A 229 10.42 11.31 18.28
C VAL A 229 9.85 12.28 19.30
N VAL A 230 10.29 12.13 20.53
CA VAL A 230 10.00 13.05 21.62
C VAL A 230 10.53 14.39 21.13
N THR A 231 9.65 15.22 20.65
CA THR A 231 9.96 16.62 20.37
C THR A 231 10.57 17.16 21.66
N PRO A 232 11.82 17.67 21.65
CA PRO A 232 12.41 18.18 22.88
C PRO A 232 11.49 19.30 23.37
N GLN A 233 10.79 19.02 24.45
CA GLN A 233 10.01 20.01 25.18
C GLN A 233 10.99 21.12 25.56
N ARG A 234 10.83 22.28 24.94
CA ARG A 234 11.60 23.48 25.22
C ARG A 234 11.51 23.72 26.73
N ALA A 235 12.62 23.48 27.42
CA ALA A 235 12.72 23.73 28.84
C ALA A 235 12.26 25.17 29.14
N PRO A 236 11.49 25.38 30.21
CA PRO A 236 11.08 26.72 30.56
C PRO A 236 12.35 27.55 30.82
N THR A 237 12.51 28.60 30.05
CA THR A 237 13.60 29.57 30.19
C THR A 237 13.49 30.16 31.59
N ARG A 238 14.43 29.78 32.46
CA ARG A 238 14.58 30.32 33.80
C ARG A 238 14.70 31.85 33.66
N ALA A 239 13.75 32.59 34.22
CA ALA A 239 13.77 34.05 34.26
C ALA A 239 15.10 34.52 34.86
N ALA A 240 15.83 35.35 34.11
CA ALA A 240 17.00 36.02 34.58
C ALA A 240 16.61 37.02 35.70
N PRO A 241 17.42 37.16 36.77
CA PRO A 241 17.13 38.10 37.83
C PRO A 241 17.19 39.54 37.29
N ALA A 242 16.24 40.37 37.73
CA ALA A 242 16.15 41.78 37.38
C ALA A 242 17.46 42.51 37.76
N ALA A 243 18.08 43.14 36.79
CA ALA A 243 19.23 44.04 37.01
C ALA A 243 18.76 45.30 37.71
N SER A 244 19.43 45.64 38.79
CA SER A 244 19.31 46.91 39.52
C SER A 244 19.57 48.14 38.64
N PRO A 245 18.94 49.30 38.90
CA PRO A 245 19.12 50.50 38.08
C PRO A 245 20.52 51.05 38.23
N ALA A 246 21.28 51.17 37.17
CA ALA A 246 22.57 51.81 37.12
C ALA A 246 22.39 53.37 37.11
N ALA A 247 23.19 53.97 37.92
CA ALA A 247 23.26 55.38 38.13
C ALA A 247 23.47 56.19 36.85
N THR A 248 22.73 57.30 36.73
CA THR A 248 22.83 58.32 35.70
C THR A 248 24.21 58.93 35.69
N ARG A 249 24.97 58.85 34.63
CA ARG A 249 26.15 59.68 34.36
C ARG A 249 25.71 60.97 33.68
N PRO A 250 26.28 62.14 34.05
CA PRO A 250 25.92 63.40 33.41
C PRO A 250 26.52 63.55 32.01
N HIS A 251 25.72 64.13 31.15
CA HIS A 251 26.02 64.41 29.75
C HIS A 251 27.01 65.56 29.64
N PRO A 252 28.07 65.51 28.85
CA PRO A 252 28.94 66.68 28.61
C PRO A 252 28.27 67.67 27.63
N ALA A 253 28.46 68.95 27.91
CA ALA A 253 27.92 70.03 27.15
C ALA A 253 28.49 70.19 25.73
N PRO A 254 27.74 70.72 24.76
CA PRO A 254 28.19 70.90 23.37
C PRO A 254 29.25 71.97 23.24
N THR A 255 30.30 71.72 22.48
CA THR A 255 31.36 72.62 22.07
C THR A 255 30.84 73.56 20.96
N PRO A 256 31.13 74.89 21.01
CA PRO A 256 30.73 75.84 19.97
C PRO A 256 31.63 75.64 18.73
N ALA A 257 31.05 75.87 17.54
CA ALA A 257 31.74 75.89 16.25
C ALA A 257 32.56 77.18 16.06
N PRO A 258 33.71 77.07 15.37
CA PRO A 258 34.50 78.29 15.02
C PRO A 258 33.90 79.00 13.82
N ALA A 259 34.15 80.36 13.86
CA ALA A 259 33.75 81.36 12.86
C ALA A 259 34.42 81.13 11.50
#